data_535e0888c8d46f45c540a424ff6893a1
#
_entry.id   535e0888c8d46f45c540a424ff6893a1
#
_cell.length_a   1.000
_cell.length_b   1.000
_cell.length_c   1.000
_cell.angle_alpha   90.00
_cell.angle_beta   90.00
_cell.angle_gamma   90.00
#
_symmetry.space_group_name_H-M   'P 1'
#
loop_
_entity.id
_entity.type
_entity.pdbx_description
1 polymer ?
#
loop_
_entity_poly.entity_id
_entity_poly.type
_entity_poly.pdbx_seq_one_letter_code
_entity_poly.pdbx_strand_id
1 'polypeptide(L)'
;SESGGFSKIAQSKFDVAMDAKSLDPGKQIFEKMISGAYLGNIGLEIFKAAAKAGFFTEAASRQIAAMPSLENMHLDNFCAKFDCGCPNPLDKVFADPNDAAMARRLAIPVFERAAILTAIHLAAFIVKTGGGSDSSAPVCVCVDGSVYHKTRTVSFSQIVQKELDQMLGQRNVSF
;
A
#
# COMPACT_ATOMS: atom_id res chain seq x y z
N SER A 1 11.02 11.60 -14.28
CA SER A 1 9.90 12.45 -13.81
C SER A 1 9.61 12.19 -12.35
N GLU A 2 9.66 13.21 -11.54
CA GLU A 2 9.33 13.19 -10.13
C GLU A 2 7.81 13.22 -9.94
N SER A 3 7.17 12.07 -9.94
CA SER A 3 5.72 11.96 -9.81
C SER A 3 5.23 11.77 -8.38
N GLY A 4 6.12 11.50 -7.44
CA GLY A 4 5.78 11.38 -6.01
C GLY A 4 5.07 12.61 -5.45
N GLY A 5 5.40 13.80 -5.99
CA GLY A 5 4.77 15.06 -5.63
C GLY A 5 3.39 15.34 -6.23
N PHE A 6 2.81 14.41 -6.99
CA PHE A 6 1.46 14.59 -7.53
C PHE A 6 0.43 14.69 -6.40
N SER A 7 -0.25 15.85 -6.31
CA SER A 7 -1.14 16.18 -5.18
C SER A 7 -2.62 16.22 -5.53
N LYS A 8 -2.98 16.03 -6.82
CA LYS A 8 -4.39 16.07 -7.27
C LYS A 8 -5.10 14.71 -7.15
N ILE A 9 -4.59 13.84 -6.28
CA ILE A 9 -5.18 12.54 -5.99
C ILE A 9 -6.06 12.65 -4.73
N ALA A 10 -7.19 11.95 -4.73
CA ALA A 10 -8.05 11.88 -3.56
C ALA A 10 -7.35 11.10 -2.44
N GLN A 11 -7.10 11.77 -1.33
CA GLN A 11 -6.57 11.16 -0.12
C GLN A 11 -7.71 10.68 0.79
N SER A 12 -7.55 9.54 1.42
CA SER A 12 -8.40 9.14 2.52
C SER A 12 -8.04 9.91 3.80
N LYS A 13 -8.92 9.91 4.78
CA LYS A 13 -8.61 10.49 6.10
C LYS A 13 -7.40 9.85 6.77
N PHE A 14 -7.07 8.61 6.41
CA PHE A 14 -5.92 7.88 6.96
C PHE A 14 -4.61 8.32 6.30
N ASP A 15 -4.63 8.62 5.00
CA ASP A 15 -3.48 9.21 4.30
C ASP A 15 -3.16 10.58 4.89
N VAL A 16 -4.18 11.42 5.10
CA VAL A 16 -4.03 12.75 5.70
C VAL A 16 -3.50 12.65 7.14
N ALA A 17 -4.02 11.71 7.94
CA ALA A 17 -3.57 11.51 9.32
C ALA A 17 -2.12 11.00 9.40
N MET A 18 -1.71 10.14 8.47
CA MET A 18 -0.33 9.67 8.36
C MET A 18 0.58 10.80 7.87
N ASP A 19 0.18 11.51 6.81
CA ASP A 19 0.96 12.62 6.26
C ASP A 19 1.25 13.71 7.28
N ALA A 20 0.27 14.08 8.10
CA ALA A 20 0.43 15.08 9.16
C ALA A 20 1.50 14.71 10.21
N LYS A 21 1.87 13.43 10.30
CA LYS A 21 2.91 12.91 11.21
C LYS A 21 4.24 12.62 10.50
N SER A 22 4.30 12.82 9.20
CA SER A 22 5.50 12.59 8.41
C SER A 22 6.53 13.70 8.61
N LEU A 23 7.75 13.50 8.14
CA LEU A 23 8.82 14.49 8.21
C LEU A 23 8.54 15.74 7.36
N ASP A 24 7.73 15.61 6.32
CA ASP A 24 7.44 16.66 5.34
C ASP A 24 5.95 16.69 4.97
N PRO A 25 5.07 17.11 5.90
CA PRO A 25 3.63 17.14 5.67
C PRO A 25 3.26 17.97 4.43
N GLY A 26 2.33 17.46 3.64
CA GLY A 26 1.86 18.10 2.40
C GLY A 26 2.76 17.91 1.19
N LYS A 27 3.91 17.24 1.32
CA LYS A 27 4.82 16.94 0.21
C LYS A 27 4.75 15.46 -0.16
N GLN A 28 5.15 15.14 -1.39
CA GLN A 28 5.26 13.77 -1.89
C GLN A 28 3.99 12.92 -1.63
N ILE A 29 2.83 13.52 -1.82
CA ILE A 29 1.53 12.94 -1.48
C ILE A 29 1.32 11.59 -2.15
N PHE A 30 1.61 11.50 -3.46
CA PHE A 30 1.43 10.27 -4.21
C PHE A 30 2.40 9.18 -3.75
N GLU A 31 3.67 9.52 -3.54
CA GLU A 31 4.66 8.58 -3.03
C GLU A 31 4.22 7.98 -1.70
N LYS A 32 3.72 8.80 -0.79
CA LYS A 32 3.26 8.37 0.54
C LYS A 32 2.10 7.36 0.48
N MET A 33 1.32 7.37 -0.61
CA MET A 33 0.20 6.44 -0.80
C MET A 33 0.60 5.08 -1.37
N ILE A 34 1.81 4.95 -1.94
CA ILE A 34 2.27 3.73 -2.62
C ILE A 34 3.58 3.16 -2.08
N SER A 35 4.39 3.97 -1.42
CA SER A 35 5.72 3.55 -0.96
C SER A 35 5.67 2.77 0.35
N GLY A 36 6.47 1.71 0.43
CA GLY A 36 6.62 0.88 1.62
C GLY A 36 7.09 1.63 2.87
N ALA A 37 7.70 2.80 2.73
CA ALA A 37 8.04 3.64 3.87
C ALA A 37 6.81 4.12 4.66
N TYR A 38 5.63 4.13 4.03
CA TYR A 38 4.43 4.75 4.60
C TYR A 38 3.24 3.81 4.75
N LEU A 39 3.12 2.72 3.95
CA LEU A 39 1.96 1.83 3.98
C LEU A 39 1.70 1.23 5.36
N GLY A 40 2.75 0.87 6.10
CA GLY A 40 2.61 0.39 7.47
C GLY A 40 1.93 1.41 8.39
N ASN A 41 2.34 2.67 8.30
CA ASN A 41 1.76 3.75 9.10
C ASN A 41 0.33 4.11 8.66
N ILE A 42 -0.01 4.00 7.37
CA ILE A 42 -1.40 4.12 6.91
C ILE A 42 -2.25 3.01 7.53
N GLY A 43 -1.76 1.77 7.53
CA GLY A 43 -2.41 0.65 8.23
C GLY A 43 -2.61 0.91 9.71
N LEU A 44 -1.62 1.50 10.39
CA LEU A 44 -1.73 1.87 11.80
C LEU A 44 -2.82 2.94 12.04
N GLU A 45 -2.95 3.94 11.17
CA GLU A 45 -4.02 4.94 11.31
C GLU A 45 -5.41 4.31 11.10
N ILE A 46 -5.53 3.31 10.21
CA ILE A 46 -6.75 2.52 10.04
C ILE A 46 -7.05 1.74 11.32
N PHE A 47 -6.06 1.06 11.91
CA PHE A 47 -6.24 0.31 13.15
C PHE A 47 -6.63 1.22 14.33
N LYS A 48 -6.02 2.40 14.45
CA LYS A 48 -6.38 3.38 15.48
C LYS A 48 -7.83 3.86 15.34
N ALA A 49 -8.28 4.07 14.12
CA ALA A 49 -9.68 4.45 13.87
C ALA A 49 -10.64 3.30 14.16
N ALA A 50 -10.30 2.08 13.78
CA ALA A 50 -11.09 0.88 14.07
C ALA A 50 -11.20 0.60 15.56
N ALA A 51 -10.10 0.77 16.32
CA ALA A 51 -10.08 0.66 17.77
C ALA A 51 -11.04 1.67 18.42
N LYS A 52 -11.01 2.94 17.98
CA LYS A 52 -11.95 3.99 18.46
C LYS A 52 -13.40 3.67 18.12
N ALA A 53 -13.65 2.94 17.04
CA ALA A 53 -14.98 2.53 16.62
C ALA A 53 -15.46 1.22 17.29
N GLY A 54 -14.66 0.61 18.17
CA GLY A 54 -15.02 -0.60 18.90
C GLY A 54 -14.91 -1.89 18.09
N PHE A 55 -14.12 -1.92 17.03
CA PHE A 55 -13.92 -3.12 16.21
C PHE A 55 -12.94 -4.13 16.82
N PHE A 56 -12.21 -3.75 17.86
CA PHE A 56 -11.23 -4.59 18.52
C PHE A 56 -11.51 -4.71 20.02
N THR A 57 -10.98 -5.75 20.65
CA THR A 57 -11.00 -5.87 22.08
C THR A 57 -10.34 -4.67 22.76
N GLU A 58 -10.69 -4.43 24.03
CA GLU A 58 -10.10 -3.32 24.80
C GLU A 58 -8.57 -3.46 24.93
N ALA A 59 -8.08 -4.70 25.08
CA ALA A 59 -6.66 -4.99 25.19
C ALA A 59 -5.90 -4.61 23.91
N ALA A 60 -6.39 -5.03 22.74
CA ALA A 60 -5.82 -4.66 21.44
C ALA A 60 -5.93 -3.15 21.19
N SER A 61 -7.08 -2.55 21.49
CA SER A 61 -7.31 -1.11 21.31
C SER A 61 -6.31 -0.25 22.11
N ARG A 62 -6.00 -0.62 23.36
CA ARG A 62 -4.99 0.06 24.17
C ARG A 62 -3.60 -0.06 23.56
N GLN A 63 -3.21 -1.26 23.11
CA GLN A 63 -1.89 -1.48 22.50
C GLN A 63 -1.75 -0.72 21.19
N ILE A 64 -2.77 -0.72 20.32
CA ILE A 64 -2.79 0.05 19.07
C ILE A 64 -2.67 1.55 19.34
N ALA A 65 -3.41 2.07 20.33
CA ALA A 65 -3.36 3.49 20.67
C ALA A 65 -1.96 3.93 21.14
N ALA A 66 -1.23 3.06 21.83
CA ALA A 66 0.12 3.31 22.32
C ALA A 66 1.21 3.14 21.25
N MET A 67 0.89 2.54 20.08
CA MET A 67 1.87 2.27 19.02
C MET A 67 2.23 3.57 18.28
N PRO A 68 3.51 3.99 18.28
CA PRO A 68 3.92 5.25 17.65
C PRO A 68 4.01 5.15 16.12
N SER A 69 4.47 4.01 15.62
CA SER A 69 4.67 3.74 14.18
C SER A 69 4.54 2.25 13.89
N LEU A 70 4.35 1.91 12.64
CA LEU A 70 4.32 0.52 12.16
C LEU A 70 5.08 0.44 10.83
N GLU A 71 6.06 -0.44 10.77
CA GLU A 71 6.79 -0.71 9.55
C GLU A 71 5.96 -1.56 8.58
N ASN A 72 6.12 -1.29 7.29
CA ASN A 72 5.42 -2.02 6.23
C ASN A 72 5.69 -3.54 6.28
N MET A 73 6.93 -3.93 6.59
CA MET A 73 7.30 -5.34 6.69
C MET A 73 6.47 -6.07 7.77
N HIS A 74 6.26 -5.44 8.92
CA HIS A 74 5.43 -6.03 9.98
C HIS A 74 3.98 -6.16 9.55
N LEU A 75 3.43 -5.12 8.90
CA LEU A 75 2.06 -5.16 8.39
C LEU A 75 1.89 -6.24 7.32
N ASP A 76 2.80 -6.31 6.35
CA ASP A 76 2.77 -7.29 5.26
C ASP A 76 2.89 -8.73 5.79
N ASN A 77 3.88 -9.01 6.63
CA ASN A 77 4.07 -10.35 7.20
C ASN A 77 2.86 -10.78 8.04
N PHE A 78 2.28 -9.87 8.83
CA PHE A 78 1.08 -10.15 9.63
C PHE A 78 -0.13 -10.47 8.72
N CYS A 79 -0.35 -9.69 7.67
CA CYS A 79 -1.46 -9.91 6.76
C CYS A 79 -1.29 -11.21 5.97
N ALA A 80 -0.09 -11.50 5.51
CA ALA A 80 0.26 -12.72 4.77
C ALA A 80 0.36 -13.96 5.67
N LYS A 81 0.31 -13.83 6.99
CA LYS A 81 0.59 -14.89 7.97
C LYS A 81 1.97 -15.52 7.74
N PHE A 82 2.95 -14.68 7.41
CA PHE A 82 4.30 -15.12 7.09
C PHE A 82 5.21 -14.96 8.30
N ASP A 83 5.78 -16.07 8.75
CA ASP A 83 6.82 -16.10 9.76
C ASP A 83 8.19 -15.87 9.12
N CYS A 84 8.78 -14.71 9.38
CA CYS A 84 10.12 -14.38 8.93
C CYS A 84 11.21 -14.79 9.94
N GLY A 85 10.85 -15.48 11.01
CA GLY A 85 11.75 -15.78 12.13
C GLY A 85 12.04 -14.58 13.05
N CYS A 86 11.37 -13.45 12.81
CA CYS A 86 11.49 -12.24 13.63
C CYS A 86 10.15 -11.95 14.34
N PRO A 87 10.17 -11.51 15.61
CA PRO A 87 8.95 -11.14 16.32
C PRO A 87 8.18 -10.05 15.59
N ASN A 88 6.88 -10.29 15.33
CA ASN A 88 6.01 -9.28 14.76
C ASN A 88 5.21 -8.61 15.88
N PRO A 89 5.30 -7.28 16.05
CA PRO A 89 4.57 -6.60 17.12
C PRO A 89 3.05 -6.77 17.01
N LEU A 90 2.52 -6.98 15.80
CA LEU A 90 1.08 -7.16 15.58
C LEU A 90 0.56 -8.50 16.07
N ASP A 91 1.39 -9.54 16.16
CA ASP A 91 0.97 -10.85 16.69
C ASP A 91 0.62 -10.75 18.18
N LYS A 92 1.36 -9.91 18.92
CA LYS A 92 1.05 -9.64 20.33
C LYS A 92 -0.17 -8.74 20.50
N VAL A 93 -0.28 -7.72 19.65
CA VAL A 93 -1.42 -6.78 19.66
C VAL A 93 -2.72 -7.50 19.35
N PHE A 94 -2.72 -8.33 18.31
CA PHE A 94 -3.88 -9.07 17.84
C PHE A 94 -3.80 -10.55 18.21
N ALA A 95 -3.55 -10.83 19.50
CA ALA A 95 -3.52 -12.20 20.01
C ALA A 95 -4.89 -12.89 19.97
N ASP A 96 -5.99 -12.11 20.02
CA ASP A 96 -7.34 -12.62 19.79
C ASP A 96 -7.54 -12.95 18.31
N PRO A 97 -8.02 -14.16 17.94
CA PRO A 97 -8.22 -14.54 16.54
C PRO A 97 -9.20 -13.66 15.76
N ASN A 98 -10.23 -13.13 16.42
CA ASN A 98 -11.23 -12.26 15.78
C ASN A 98 -10.62 -10.88 15.51
N ASP A 99 -9.86 -10.34 16.47
CA ASP A 99 -9.11 -9.10 16.29
C ASP A 99 -8.11 -9.24 15.12
N ALA A 100 -7.38 -10.35 15.09
CA ALA A 100 -6.44 -10.64 14.02
C ALA A 100 -7.11 -10.75 12.64
N ALA A 101 -8.27 -11.42 12.57
CA ALA A 101 -9.03 -11.55 11.32
C ALA A 101 -9.55 -10.17 10.86
N MET A 102 -10.10 -9.38 11.78
CA MET A 102 -10.56 -8.02 11.50
C MET A 102 -9.42 -7.13 11.04
N ALA A 103 -8.27 -7.15 11.72
CA ALA A 103 -7.10 -6.35 11.37
C ALA A 103 -6.61 -6.67 9.94
N ARG A 104 -6.49 -7.95 9.57
CA ARG A 104 -6.13 -8.35 8.20
C ARG A 104 -7.12 -7.84 7.18
N ARG A 105 -8.42 -7.99 7.43
CA ARG A 105 -9.49 -7.51 6.54
C ARG A 105 -9.40 -6.00 6.31
N LEU A 106 -9.00 -5.24 7.31
CA LEU A 106 -8.84 -3.79 7.21
C LEU A 106 -7.54 -3.36 6.51
N ALA A 107 -6.46 -4.15 6.66
CA ALA A 107 -5.15 -3.79 6.14
C ALA A 107 -4.89 -4.24 4.71
N ILE A 108 -5.41 -5.39 4.28
CA ILE A 108 -5.21 -5.91 2.91
C ILE A 108 -5.51 -4.87 1.84
N PRO A 109 -6.63 -4.11 1.90
CA PRO A 109 -6.95 -3.09 0.92
C PRO A 109 -5.91 -1.96 0.79
N VAL A 110 -5.04 -1.77 1.78
CA VAL A 110 -3.95 -0.78 1.70
C VAL A 110 -2.96 -1.19 0.60
N PHE A 111 -2.60 -2.47 0.55
CA PHE A 111 -1.68 -3.01 -0.46
C PHE A 111 -2.33 -3.09 -1.85
N GLU A 112 -3.59 -3.51 -1.91
CA GLU A 112 -4.36 -3.55 -3.17
C GLU A 112 -4.45 -2.15 -3.78
N ARG A 113 -4.81 -1.15 -2.97
CA ARG A 113 -4.88 0.24 -3.41
C ARG A 113 -3.52 0.75 -3.90
N ALA A 114 -2.44 0.45 -3.19
CA ALA A 114 -1.10 0.86 -3.59
C ALA A 114 -0.72 0.28 -4.97
N ALA A 115 -1.06 -0.99 -5.23
CA ALA A 115 -0.83 -1.63 -6.53
C ALA A 115 -1.66 -0.98 -7.64
N ILE A 116 -2.95 -0.72 -7.39
CA ILE A 116 -3.85 -0.03 -8.36
C ILE A 116 -3.33 1.38 -8.67
N LEU A 117 -2.94 2.14 -7.65
CA LEU A 117 -2.39 3.48 -7.84
C LEU A 117 -1.07 3.46 -8.65
N THR A 118 -0.23 2.46 -8.41
CA THR A 118 0.99 2.25 -9.20
C THR A 118 0.64 1.99 -10.66
N ALA A 119 -0.34 1.14 -10.95
CA ALA A 119 -0.80 0.87 -12.31
C ALA A 119 -1.36 2.13 -13.00
N ILE A 120 -2.21 2.90 -12.30
CA ILE A 120 -2.77 4.16 -12.81
C ILE A 120 -1.65 5.12 -13.20
N HIS A 121 -0.63 5.22 -12.36
CA HIS A 121 0.51 6.08 -12.59
C HIS A 121 1.30 5.67 -13.85
N LEU A 122 1.61 4.39 -13.98
CA LEU A 122 2.30 3.84 -15.14
C LEU A 122 1.47 4.03 -16.41
N ALA A 123 0.17 3.74 -16.37
CA ALA A 123 -0.74 3.95 -17.49
C ALA A 123 -0.75 5.41 -17.95
N ALA A 124 -0.80 6.36 -17.03
CA ALA A 124 -0.78 7.79 -17.33
C ALA A 124 0.51 8.19 -18.06
N PHE A 125 1.66 7.64 -17.66
CA PHE A 125 2.94 7.85 -18.34
C PHE A 125 2.95 7.28 -19.75
N ILE A 126 2.55 6.01 -19.89
CA ILE A 126 2.52 5.31 -21.18
C ILE A 126 1.61 6.03 -22.17
N VAL A 127 0.42 6.42 -21.72
CA VAL A 127 -0.53 7.17 -22.56
C VAL A 127 0.04 8.54 -22.97
N LYS A 128 0.60 9.27 -22.00
CA LYS A 128 1.16 10.61 -22.23
C LYS A 128 2.33 10.62 -23.22
N THR A 129 3.16 9.58 -23.18
CA THR A 129 4.32 9.45 -24.08
C THR A 129 3.97 8.82 -25.43
N GLY A 130 2.76 8.29 -25.60
CA GLY A 130 2.36 7.54 -26.80
C GLY A 130 2.96 6.13 -26.86
N GLY A 131 3.63 5.69 -25.79
CA GLY A 131 4.31 4.39 -25.73
C GLY A 131 3.39 3.20 -26.00
N GLY A 132 3.94 2.14 -26.61
CA GLY A 132 3.23 0.89 -26.89
C GLY A 132 2.10 1.00 -27.92
N SER A 133 1.93 2.13 -28.59
CA SER A 133 0.92 2.29 -29.64
C SER A 133 1.33 1.58 -30.93
N ASP A 134 2.63 1.41 -31.15
CA ASP A 134 3.22 0.65 -32.23
C ASP A 134 3.59 -0.74 -31.70
N SER A 135 3.04 -1.78 -32.35
CA SER A 135 3.33 -3.18 -31.96
C SER A 135 4.78 -3.58 -32.16
N SER A 136 5.51 -2.88 -33.05
CA SER A 136 6.94 -3.08 -33.29
C SER A 136 7.84 -2.40 -32.24
N ALA A 137 7.26 -1.50 -31.44
CA ALA A 137 7.95 -0.71 -30.42
C ALA A 137 7.28 -0.87 -29.04
N PRO A 138 7.41 -2.03 -28.41
CA PRO A 138 6.82 -2.28 -27.09
C PRO A 138 7.44 -1.37 -26.02
N VAL A 139 6.66 -1.04 -25.00
CA VAL A 139 7.17 -0.36 -23.80
C VAL A 139 7.62 -1.42 -22.81
N CYS A 140 8.88 -1.33 -22.39
CA CYS A 140 9.39 -2.10 -21.26
C CYS A 140 9.43 -1.21 -20.02
N VAL A 141 8.74 -1.64 -18.97
CA VAL A 141 8.73 -0.98 -17.65
C VAL A 141 9.73 -1.68 -16.75
N CYS A 142 10.84 -1.03 -16.47
CA CYS A 142 11.79 -1.53 -15.48
C CYS A 142 11.35 -1.08 -14.08
N VAL A 143 11.06 -2.06 -13.20
CA VAL A 143 10.57 -1.79 -11.85
C VAL A 143 11.61 -2.19 -10.83
N ASP A 144 12.01 -1.24 -9.99
CA ASP A 144 12.79 -1.48 -8.78
C ASP A 144 11.97 -1.03 -7.57
N GLY A 145 12.03 -1.83 -6.51
CA GLY A 145 11.36 -1.48 -5.24
C GLY A 145 10.85 -2.69 -4.46
N SER A 146 11.07 -2.63 -3.15
CA SER A 146 10.70 -3.73 -2.25
C SER A 146 9.20 -4.01 -2.19
N VAL A 147 8.36 -3.00 -2.32
CA VAL A 147 6.90 -3.18 -2.32
C VAL A 147 6.46 -4.02 -3.52
N TYR A 148 6.99 -3.72 -4.70
CA TYR A 148 6.62 -4.45 -5.91
C TYR A 148 7.05 -5.93 -5.87
N HIS A 149 8.29 -6.18 -5.41
CA HIS A 149 8.88 -7.51 -5.48
C HIS A 149 8.69 -8.37 -4.23
N LYS A 150 8.49 -7.76 -3.05
CA LYS A 150 8.54 -8.46 -1.75
C LYS A 150 7.21 -8.49 -1.01
N THR A 151 6.18 -7.75 -1.45
CA THR A 151 4.85 -7.83 -0.84
C THR A 151 4.28 -9.24 -0.96
N ARG A 152 3.83 -9.78 0.17
CA ARG A 152 3.28 -11.13 0.32
C ARG A 152 1.77 -11.14 0.54
N THR A 153 1.25 -10.04 1.08
CA THR A 153 -0.18 -9.90 1.38
C THR A 153 -1.05 -10.03 0.15
N VAL A 154 -0.56 -9.50 -0.99
CA VAL A 154 -1.23 -9.55 -2.28
C VAL A 154 -0.20 -9.84 -3.39
N SER A 155 -0.66 -10.36 -4.49
CA SER A 155 0.16 -10.50 -5.70
C SER A 155 0.32 -9.14 -6.38
N PHE A 156 1.15 -8.25 -5.79
CA PHE A 156 1.26 -6.84 -6.16
C PHE A 156 1.52 -6.66 -7.66
N SER A 157 2.50 -7.36 -8.21
CA SER A 157 2.83 -7.30 -9.64
C SER A 157 1.68 -7.75 -10.55
N GLN A 158 0.93 -8.80 -10.14
CA GLN A 158 -0.23 -9.28 -10.91
C GLN A 158 -1.37 -8.27 -10.90
N ILE A 159 -1.61 -7.58 -9.77
CA ILE A 159 -2.60 -6.50 -9.71
C ILE A 159 -2.17 -5.37 -10.64
N VAL A 160 -0.92 -4.94 -10.57
CA VAL A 160 -0.39 -3.88 -11.46
C VAL A 160 -0.56 -4.25 -12.92
N GLN A 161 -0.17 -5.48 -13.33
CA GLN A 161 -0.31 -5.95 -14.71
C GLN A 161 -1.77 -5.97 -15.14
N LYS A 162 -2.65 -6.59 -14.35
CA LYS A 162 -4.09 -6.68 -14.65
C LYS A 162 -4.73 -5.30 -14.87
N GLU A 163 -4.44 -4.36 -13.98
CA GLU A 163 -4.99 -3.01 -14.07
C GLU A 163 -4.43 -2.25 -15.28
N LEU A 164 -3.15 -2.44 -15.61
CA LEU A 164 -2.56 -1.87 -16.84
C LEU A 164 -3.20 -2.44 -18.09
N ASP A 165 -3.39 -3.74 -18.18
CA ASP A 165 -4.03 -4.39 -19.32
C ASP A 165 -5.44 -3.86 -19.54
N GLN A 166 -6.19 -3.63 -18.45
CA GLN A 166 -7.52 -3.04 -18.53
C GLN A 166 -7.51 -1.58 -19.01
N MET A 167 -6.55 -0.77 -18.54
CA MET A 167 -6.48 0.65 -18.86
C MET A 167 -5.88 0.91 -20.26
N LEU A 168 -4.92 0.11 -20.67
CA LEU A 168 -4.14 0.34 -21.89
C LEU A 168 -4.66 -0.43 -23.11
N GLY A 169 -5.53 -1.42 -22.89
CA GLY A 169 -6.14 -2.20 -23.97
C GLY A 169 -5.09 -2.94 -24.81
N GLN A 170 -4.98 -2.60 -26.09
CA GLN A 170 -4.08 -3.28 -27.04
C GLN A 170 -2.64 -2.73 -27.06
N ARG A 171 -2.27 -1.84 -26.15
CA ARG A 171 -0.90 -1.33 -26.09
C ARG A 171 0.05 -2.44 -25.64
N ASN A 172 1.20 -2.53 -26.31
CA ASN A 172 2.21 -3.55 -26.00
C ASN A 172 3.11 -3.05 -24.86
N VAL A 173 2.86 -3.54 -23.65
CA VAL A 173 3.60 -3.21 -22.43
C VAL A 173 4.09 -4.48 -21.77
N SER A 174 5.37 -4.52 -21.39
CA SER A 174 6.00 -5.63 -20.66
C SER A 174 6.74 -5.13 -19.41
N PHE A 175 6.96 -6.03 -18.46
CA PHE A 175 7.72 -5.79 -17.23
C PHE A 175 8.96 -6.67 -17.20
#